data_7ba89baef3a748171f0f24e20830ea17
#
_entry.id   7ba89baef3a748171f0f24e20830ea17
#
_cell.length_a   1.000
_cell.length_b   1.000
_cell.length_c   1.000
_cell.angle_alpha   90.00
_cell.angle_beta   90.00
_cell.angle_gamma   90.00
#
_symmetry.space_group_name_H-M   'P 1'
#
loop_
_entity.id
_entity.type
_entity.pdbx_description
1 polymer ?
#
loop_
_entity_poly.entity_id
_entity_poly.type
_entity_poly.pdbx_seq_one_letter_code
_entity_poly.pdbx_strand_id
1 'polypeptide(L)'
;MITGKYPSLRLRRSRKYSWSRRLIRENDLSTNDLILPIFLTDGKNKQIKIPSMPDVYRYSVNMIPKIIDKALSNKIPMVAFFPNTPTNKKNDLGTESLNDNNLVCKALRYSKKKYKNEIGLMTDVALDPYTSHGHDGLIKKNKILNDETVKILVQQSLLQAEMGCDVLAPSDMMDGRIGEIRKALDRNKYNDVQLLSYAVKYASNFYGPFRDAVGSKSSLKGNKKSYQMDFCNSDEAIREVALDIKEGADIVMVKPGMPYLDIIRSIKNKFKIPVFAYQVSGEYSLIKKGIQNKIINTNAIIESLVSFKRAGANAIVTYFANEIAKKID
;
A
#
# COMPACT_ATOMS: atom_id res chain seq x y z
N MET A 1 7.37 -36.53 -7.71
CA MET A 1 7.67 -37.30 -6.48
C MET A 1 9.18 -37.33 -6.28
N ILE A 2 9.69 -37.16 -5.03
CA ILE A 2 11.12 -37.32 -4.71
C ILE A 2 11.40 -38.83 -4.59
N THR A 3 12.27 -39.36 -5.47
CA THR A 3 12.50 -40.81 -5.57
C THR A 3 13.85 -41.26 -4.98
N GLY A 4 14.51 -40.44 -4.18
CA GLY A 4 15.78 -40.79 -3.55
C GLY A 4 15.64 -40.95 -2.04
N LYS A 5 16.57 -41.75 -1.41
CA LYS A 5 16.63 -41.94 0.04
C LYS A 5 18.05 -41.82 0.59
N TYR A 6 18.16 -41.58 1.89
CA TYR A 6 19.43 -41.60 2.61
C TYR A 6 20.07 -43.01 2.48
N PRO A 7 21.42 -43.10 2.34
CA PRO A 7 22.43 -42.03 2.37
C PRO A 7 22.68 -41.33 1.04
N SER A 8 22.12 -41.77 -0.08
CA SER A 8 22.38 -41.23 -1.41
C SER A 8 21.78 -39.85 -1.59
N LEU A 9 20.58 -39.62 -1.13
CA LEU A 9 19.92 -38.30 -1.12
C LEU A 9 20.27 -37.55 0.17
N ARG A 10 20.95 -36.39 0.02
CA ARG A 10 21.37 -35.50 1.12
C ARG A 10 21.14 -34.03 0.74
N LEU A 11 20.03 -33.46 1.14
CA LEU A 11 19.68 -32.07 0.85
C LEU A 11 20.66 -31.04 1.46
N ARG A 12 21.41 -31.45 2.50
CA ARG A 12 22.45 -30.57 3.13
C ARG A 12 23.64 -30.27 2.20
N ARG A 13 23.87 -31.04 1.13
CA ARG A 13 24.98 -30.80 0.20
C ARG A 13 24.96 -29.40 -0.36
N SER A 14 23.81 -28.97 -0.87
CA SER A 14 23.62 -27.64 -1.47
C SER A 14 23.65 -26.50 -0.47
N ARG A 15 23.53 -26.79 0.85
CA ARG A 15 23.57 -25.79 1.92
C ARG A 15 24.98 -25.53 2.47
N LYS A 16 25.95 -26.41 2.18
CA LYS A 16 27.28 -26.38 2.82
C LYS A 16 28.03 -25.08 2.54
N TYR A 17 28.12 -24.65 1.30
CA TYR A 17 28.91 -23.52 0.86
C TYR A 17 28.05 -22.31 0.51
N SER A 18 28.58 -21.10 0.75
CA SER A 18 27.85 -19.84 0.45
C SER A 18 27.55 -19.68 -1.03
N TRP A 19 28.50 -20.00 -1.90
CA TRP A 19 28.30 -19.95 -3.36
C TRP A 19 27.18 -20.90 -3.80
N SER A 20 27.10 -22.11 -3.24
CA SER A 20 26.06 -23.08 -3.56
C SER A 20 24.69 -22.56 -3.12
N ARG A 21 24.58 -22.02 -1.88
CA ARG A 21 23.32 -21.43 -1.40
C ARG A 21 22.85 -20.27 -2.25
N ARG A 22 23.77 -19.44 -2.80
CA ARG A 22 23.43 -18.36 -3.74
C ARG A 22 22.88 -18.87 -5.06
N LEU A 23 23.50 -19.92 -5.62
CA LEU A 23 23.07 -20.50 -6.90
C LEU A 23 21.68 -21.15 -6.87
N ILE A 24 21.29 -21.72 -5.73
CA ILE A 24 20.00 -22.42 -5.59
C ILE A 24 18.89 -21.53 -5.00
N ARG A 25 19.18 -20.25 -4.80
CA ARG A 25 18.19 -19.29 -4.28
C ARG A 25 17.06 -19.13 -5.30
N GLU A 26 15.83 -19.33 -4.85
CA GLU A 26 14.63 -19.29 -5.70
C GLU A 26 14.01 -17.92 -5.82
N ASN A 27 14.23 -17.04 -4.83
CA ASN A 27 13.62 -15.71 -4.77
C ASN A 27 14.65 -14.69 -4.31
N ASP A 28 14.74 -13.60 -5.04
CA ASP A 28 15.54 -12.43 -4.71
C ASP A 28 14.66 -11.23 -4.40
N LEU A 29 15.22 -10.30 -3.63
CA LEU A 29 14.65 -8.98 -3.35
C LEU A 29 15.57 -7.94 -3.97
N SER A 30 15.00 -7.05 -4.76
CA SER A 30 15.70 -5.92 -5.37
C SER A 30 15.01 -4.59 -5.03
N THR A 31 15.67 -3.48 -5.31
CA THR A 31 15.06 -2.15 -5.14
C THR A 31 13.85 -1.95 -6.04
N ASN A 32 13.78 -2.65 -7.19
CA ASN A 32 12.64 -2.63 -8.10
C ASN A 32 11.35 -3.21 -7.51
N ASP A 33 11.47 -3.94 -6.40
CA ASP A 33 10.33 -4.54 -5.70
C ASP A 33 9.73 -3.60 -4.63
N LEU A 34 10.31 -2.42 -4.41
CA LEU A 34 9.98 -1.55 -3.28
C LEU A 34 9.12 -0.36 -3.69
N ILE A 35 8.09 -0.07 -2.89
CA ILE A 35 7.27 1.14 -2.98
C ILE A 35 7.37 1.87 -1.65
N LEU A 36 7.76 3.15 -1.69
CA LEU A 36 7.92 3.97 -0.48
C LEU A 36 6.65 4.74 -0.14
N PRO A 37 5.95 4.45 0.97
CA PRO A 37 4.83 5.27 1.44
C PRO A 37 5.32 6.56 2.11
N ILE A 38 4.70 7.69 1.76
CA ILE A 38 5.01 9.03 2.26
C ILE A 38 3.76 9.64 2.88
N PHE A 39 3.84 10.02 4.16
CA PHE A 39 2.77 10.76 4.82
C PHE A 39 2.94 12.26 4.59
N LEU A 40 1.83 12.90 4.19
CA LEU A 40 1.77 14.34 3.93
C LEU A 40 1.17 15.08 5.14
N THR A 41 1.62 16.31 5.39
CA THR A 41 1.03 17.20 6.39
C THR A 41 0.91 18.62 5.87
N ASP A 42 -0.02 19.38 6.43
CA ASP A 42 -0.22 20.79 6.07
C ASP A 42 0.88 21.70 6.66
N GLY A 43 1.07 22.84 6.00
CA GLY A 43 2.05 23.86 6.37
C GLY A 43 3.31 23.86 5.49
N LYS A 44 4.35 24.55 5.95
CA LYS A 44 5.60 24.75 5.21
C LYS A 44 6.79 24.34 6.07
N ASN A 45 7.80 23.72 5.45
CA ASN A 45 9.06 23.27 6.09
C ASN A 45 8.86 22.31 7.26
N LYS A 46 7.79 21.50 7.25
CA LYS A 46 7.49 20.57 8.34
C LYS A 46 7.98 19.15 8.02
N GLN A 47 8.67 18.57 9.00
CA GLN A 47 8.99 17.15 9.10
C GLN A 47 8.61 16.72 10.51
N ILE A 48 7.45 16.06 10.67
CA ILE A 48 6.85 15.73 11.97
C ILE A 48 6.98 14.24 12.21
N LYS A 49 7.64 13.84 13.30
CA LYS A 49 7.77 12.44 13.71
C LYS A 49 6.41 11.82 14.02
N ILE A 50 6.21 10.56 13.62
CA ILE A 50 5.04 9.77 13.98
C ILE A 50 5.41 8.89 15.19
N PRO A 51 4.87 9.17 16.40
CA PRO A 51 5.33 8.50 17.63
C PRO A 51 5.18 6.97 17.59
N SER A 52 4.11 6.48 16.97
CA SER A 52 3.80 5.05 16.85
C SER A 52 4.60 4.32 15.77
N MET A 53 5.35 5.05 14.91
CA MET A 53 6.13 4.51 13.80
C MET A 53 7.57 5.02 13.88
N PRO A 54 8.51 4.30 14.51
CA PRO A 54 9.91 4.74 14.62
C PRO A 54 10.51 5.09 13.26
N ASP A 55 11.22 6.22 13.16
CA ASP A 55 11.91 6.73 11.96
C ASP A 55 10.99 7.10 10.78
N VAL A 56 9.67 7.10 10.95
CA VAL A 56 8.69 7.57 9.95
C VAL A 56 8.19 8.96 10.32
N TYR A 57 8.02 9.81 9.30
CA TYR A 57 7.64 11.21 9.47
C TYR A 57 6.52 11.59 8.51
N ARG A 58 5.75 12.63 8.88
CA ARG A 58 4.88 13.38 7.97
C ARG A 58 5.68 14.55 7.38
N TYR A 59 5.52 14.80 6.10
CA TYR A 59 6.24 15.86 5.37
C TYR A 59 5.26 16.88 4.80
N SER A 60 5.55 18.18 4.95
CA SER A 60 4.87 19.19 4.16
C SER A 60 5.28 19.09 2.67
N VAL A 61 4.42 19.54 1.76
CA VAL A 61 4.61 19.36 0.30
C VAL A 61 5.98 19.85 -0.18
N ASN A 62 6.45 21.00 0.30
CA ASN A 62 7.76 21.54 -0.06
C ASN A 62 8.97 20.74 0.50
N MET A 63 8.72 19.79 1.42
CA MET A 63 9.75 18.89 1.97
C MET A 63 9.77 17.52 1.29
N ILE A 64 8.82 17.24 0.39
CA ILE A 64 8.76 15.96 -0.37
C ILE A 64 10.07 15.68 -1.12
N PRO A 65 10.76 16.66 -1.75
CA PRO A 65 12.04 16.40 -2.41
C PRO A 65 13.06 15.69 -1.54
N LYS A 66 13.15 16.04 -0.26
CA LYS A 66 14.08 15.39 0.67
C LYS A 66 13.94 13.87 0.70
N ILE A 67 12.71 13.36 0.55
CA ILE A 67 12.44 11.92 0.63
C ILE A 67 12.39 11.26 -0.75
N ILE A 68 11.89 11.95 -1.78
CA ILE A 68 11.86 11.42 -3.16
C ILE A 68 13.29 11.39 -3.75
N ASP A 69 14.10 12.44 -3.59
CA ASP A 69 15.49 12.45 -4.09
C ASP A 69 16.29 11.29 -3.46
N LYS A 70 16.02 10.98 -2.17
CA LYS A 70 16.59 9.79 -1.50
C LYS A 70 16.05 8.48 -2.06
N ALA A 71 14.76 8.39 -2.40
CA ALA A 71 14.18 7.21 -3.03
C ALA A 71 14.79 6.96 -4.41
N LEU A 72 14.94 8.00 -5.23
CA LEU A 72 15.60 7.94 -6.53
C LEU A 72 17.06 7.51 -6.43
N SER A 73 17.84 8.10 -5.50
CA SER A 73 19.23 7.70 -5.27
C SER A 73 19.38 6.24 -4.82
N ASN A 74 18.34 5.70 -4.19
CA ASN A 74 18.23 4.30 -3.81
C ASN A 74 17.54 3.43 -4.89
N LYS A 75 17.29 3.96 -6.09
CA LYS A 75 16.65 3.27 -7.22
C LYS A 75 15.25 2.70 -6.90
N ILE A 76 14.52 3.31 -5.97
CA ILE A 76 13.14 2.93 -5.65
C ILE A 76 12.23 3.45 -6.76
N PRO A 77 11.44 2.60 -7.46
CA PRO A 77 10.72 3.01 -8.66
C PRO A 77 9.42 3.80 -8.39
N MET A 78 8.86 3.72 -7.18
CA MET A 78 7.55 4.30 -6.89
C MET A 78 7.42 4.82 -5.47
N VAL A 79 6.68 5.93 -5.31
CA VAL A 79 6.23 6.45 -4.01
C VAL A 79 4.72 6.48 -3.92
N ALA A 80 4.18 6.33 -2.71
CA ALA A 80 2.75 6.35 -2.43
C ALA A 80 2.40 7.47 -1.44
N PHE A 81 1.46 8.36 -1.76
CA PHE A 81 1.08 9.48 -0.92
C PHE A 81 -0.15 9.20 -0.05
N PHE A 82 -0.02 9.50 1.26
CA PHE A 82 -1.09 9.38 2.24
C PHE A 82 -1.24 10.70 3.03
N PRO A 83 -2.40 11.37 2.98
CA PRO A 83 -2.56 12.67 3.61
C PRO A 83 -2.92 12.55 5.10
N ASN A 84 -2.32 13.43 5.93
CA ASN A 84 -2.85 13.77 7.24
C ASN A 84 -3.64 15.08 7.11
N THR A 85 -4.90 14.97 6.72
CA THR A 85 -5.79 16.11 6.51
C THR A 85 -6.08 16.80 7.85
N PRO A 86 -5.94 18.14 7.95
CA PRO A 86 -6.30 18.89 9.13
C PRO A 86 -7.77 18.67 9.53
N THR A 87 -8.04 18.59 10.83
CA THR A 87 -9.39 18.26 11.36
C THR A 87 -10.44 19.28 10.90
N ASN A 88 -10.08 20.56 10.80
CA ASN A 88 -10.98 21.63 10.33
C ASN A 88 -11.35 21.55 8.84
N LYS A 89 -10.71 20.67 8.08
CA LYS A 89 -11.02 20.36 6.67
C LYS A 89 -11.79 19.06 6.50
N LYS A 90 -12.02 18.31 7.59
CA LYS A 90 -12.78 17.07 7.56
C LYS A 90 -14.27 17.36 7.83
N ASN A 91 -15.13 16.66 7.11
CA ASN A 91 -16.57 16.68 7.33
C ASN A 91 -17.18 15.31 7.01
N ASP A 92 -18.47 15.12 7.27
CA ASP A 92 -19.13 13.83 7.10
C ASP A 92 -19.21 13.37 5.63
N LEU A 93 -19.11 14.30 4.68
CA LEU A 93 -19.14 14.01 3.24
C LEU A 93 -17.74 13.84 2.62
N GLY A 94 -16.67 14.09 3.38
CA GLY A 94 -15.29 13.99 2.89
C GLY A 94 -14.97 14.95 1.74
N THR A 95 -15.59 16.14 1.70
CA THR A 95 -15.52 17.07 0.56
C THR A 95 -14.11 17.56 0.23
N GLU A 96 -13.18 17.55 1.20
CA GLU A 96 -11.77 17.88 0.93
C GLU A 96 -11.11 16.88 -0.03
N SER A 97 -11.66 15.67 -0.21
CA SER A 97 -11.17 14.70 -1.21
C SER A 97 -11.29 15.20 -2.64
N LEU A 98 -12.26 16.09 -2.89
CA LEU A 98 -12.54 16.69 -4.20
C LEU A 98 -11.99 18.12 -4.35
N ASN A 99 -11.27 18.63 -3.36
CA ASN A 99 -10.59 19.90 -3.43
C ASN A 99 -9.28 19.75 -4.20
N ASP A 100 -9.14 20.43 -5.35
CA ASP A 100 -7.93 20.41 -6.18
C ASP A 100 -6.67 20.97 -5.46
N ASN A 101 -6.88 21.66 -4.35
CA ASN A 101 -5.84 22.18 -3.47
C ASN A 101 -5.63 21.38 -2.20
N ASN A 102 -6.15 20.14 -2.12
CA ASN A 102 -5.85 19.23 -1.01
C ASN A 102 -4.37 18.79 -1.01
N LEU A 103 -3.93 18.14 0.07
CA LEU A 103 -2.52 17.76 0.24
C LEU A 103 -2.02 16.81 -0.85
N VAL A 104 -2.85 15.84 -1.28
CA VAL A 104 -2.50 14.85 -2.30
C VAL A 104 -2.35 15.54 -3.65
N CYS A 105 -3.32 16.36 -4.06
CA CYS A 105 -3.28 17.10 -5.32
C CYS A 105 -2.07 18.02 -5.41
N LYS A 106 -1.74 18.75 -4.33
CA LYS A 106 -0.52 19.56 -4.25
C LYS A 106 0.75 18.74 -4.38
N ALA A 107 0.80 17.56 -3.71
CA ALA A 107 1.95 16.67 -3.77
C ALA A 107 2.15 16.09 -5.17
N LEU A 108 1.06 15.68 -5.84
CA LEU A 108 1.07 15.17 -7.21
C LEU A 108 1.58 16.22 -8.19
N ARG A 109 0.95 17.41 -8.24
CA ARG A 109 1.38 18.52 -9.13
C ARG A 109 2.85 18.87 -8.93
N TYR A 110 3.27 19.01 -7.67
CA TYR A 110 4.64 19.33 -7.34
C TYR A 110 5.61 18.24 -7.82
N SER A 111 5.32 16.99 -7.50
CA SER A 111 6.18 15.84 -7.83
C SER A 111 6.22 15.60 -9.34
N LYS A 112 5.08 15.63 -10.03
CA LYS A 112 5.03 15.42 -11.49
C LYS A 112 5.77 16.51 -12.24
N LYS A 113 5.65 17.78 -11.81
CA LYS A 113 6.41 18.91 -12.38
C LYS A 113 7.93 18.72 -12.21
N LYS A 114 8.38 18.29 -11.02
CA LYS A 114 9.81 18.18 -10.72
C LYS A 114 10.44 16.90 -11.30
N TYR A 115 9.78 15.76 -11.13
CA TYR A 115 10.39 14.44 -11.43
C TYR A 115 9.89 13.82 -12.75
N LYS A 116 8.82 14.37 -13.34
CA LYS A 116 8.24 13.85 -14.58
C LYS A 116 7.94 12.33 -14.46
N ASN A 117 8.66 11.50 -15.22
CA ASN A 117 8.51 10.05 -15.25
C ASN A 117 9.68 9.29 -14.59
N GLU A 118 10.54 9.98 -13.83
CA GLU A 118 11.68 9.34 -13.17
C GLU A 118 11.24 8.44 -12.00
N ILE A 119 10.06 8.70 -11.41
CA ILE A 119 9.49 7.90 -10.33
C ILE A 119 7.98 7.83 -10.47
N GLY A 120 7.40 6.66 -10.27
CA GLY A 120 5.96 6.46 -10.27
C GLY A 120 5.28 7.11 -9.06
N LEU A 121 4.16 7.78 -9.29
CA LEU A 121 3.36 8.43 -8.25
C LEU A 121 2.07 7.64 -8.03
N MET A 122 1.93 7.03 -6.86
CA MET A 122 0.74 6.30 -6.45
C MET A 122 -0.05 7.11 -5.40
N THR A 123 -1.37 7.06 -5.47
CA THR A 123 -2.25 7.68 -4.48
C THR A 123 -3.33 6.73 -4.01
N ASP A 124 -3.69 6.86 -2.75
CA ASP A 124 -4.85 6.20 -2.16
C ASP A 124 -6.14 6.86 -2.62
N VAL A 125 -7.16 6.07 -2.99
CA VAL A 125 -8.51 6.53 -3.29
C VAL A 125 -9.44 5.97 -2.20
N ALA A 126 -9.78 6.81 -1.24
CA ALA A 126 -10.65 6.50 -0.11
C ALA A 126 -11.05 7.79 0.61
N LEU A 127 -12.12 7.76 1.40
CA LEU A 127 -12.62 8.95 2.09
C LEU A 127 -12.19 9.07 3.55
N ASP A 128 -11.64 8.03 4.18
CA ASP A 128 -11.27 8.05 5.59
C ASP A 128 -10.26 9.15 6.00
N PRO A 129 -9.32 9.63 5.15
CA PRO A 129 -8.50 10.77 5.50
C PRO A 129 -9.26 12.10 5.52
N TYR A 130 -10.46 12.16 4.94
CA TYR A 130 -11.24 13.37 4.71
C TYR A 130 -12.54 13.42 5.49
N THR A 131 -13.03 12.26 5.97
CA THR A 131 -14.27 12.18 6.76
C THR A 131 -14.03 12.47 8.24
N SER A 132 -15.00 13.15 8.88
CA SER A 132 -14.98 13.42 10.32
C SER A 132 -15.21 12.17 11.18
N HIS A 133 -15.85 11.14 10.62
CA HIS A 133 -16.14 9.86 11.27
C HIS A 133 -15.10 8.76 10.97
N GLY A 134 -14.10 9.00 10.10
CA GLY A 134 -12.97 8.10 9.82
C GLY A 134 -13.30 6.81 9.05
N HIS A 135 -14.48 6.69 8.45
CA HIS A 135 -14.81 5.60 7.53
C HIS A 135 -14.41 5.92 6.10
N ASP A 136 -14.15 4.87 5.31
CA ASP A 136 -13.72 4.97 3.90
C ASP A 136 -14.85 5.38 2.94
N GLY A 137 -16.12 5.32 3.41
CA GLY A 137 -17.31 5.69 2.65
C GLY A 137 -18.26 6.60 3.43
N LEU A 138 -19.28 7.11 2.75
CA LEU A 138 -20.34 7.93 3.35
C LEU A 138 -21.20 7.12 4.32
N ILE A 139 -21.68 7.77 5.36
CA ILE A 139 -22.54 7.14 6.39
C ILE A 139 -23.92 7.83 6.42
N LYS A 140 -24.98 7.00 6.44
CA LYS A 140 -26.32 7.45 6.78
C LYS A 140 -26.99 6.42 7.68
N LYS A 141 -27.57 6.87 8.80
CA LYS A 141 -28.22 5.98 9.79
C LYS A 141 -27.35 4.78 10.18
N ASN A 142 -26.07 5.02 10.47
CA ASN A 142 -25.05 4.01 10.82
C ASN A 142 -24.77 2.93 9.74
N LYS A 143 -25.16 3.18 8.48
CA LYS A 143 -24.86 2.30 7.34
C LYS A 143 -23.92 3.01 6.38
N ILE A 144 -22.95 2.29 5.85
CA ILE A 144 -22.12 2.75 4.75
C ILE A 144 -22.96 2.76 3.47
N LEU A 145 -22.91 3.87 2.74
CA LEU A 145 -23.61 4.04 1.48
C LEU A 145 -22.67 3.69 0.33
N ASN A 146 -22.77 2.48 -0.20
CA ASN A 146 -21.90 1.98 -1.25
C ASN A 146 -21.91 2.87 -2.50
N ASP A 147 -23.06 2.96 -3.15
CA ASP A 147 -23.20 3.56 -4.48
C ASP A 147 -22.93 5.07 -4.48
N GLU A 148 -23.34 5.77 -3.41
CA GLU A 148 -23.04 7.19 -3.24
C GLU A 148 -21.56 7.42 -3.00
N THR A 149 -20.91 6.52 -2.26
CA THR A 149 -19.44 6.55 -2.05
C THR A 149 -18.71 6.37 -3.36
N VAL A 150 -19.07 5.35 -4.15
CA VAL A 150 -18.43 5.06 -5.46
C VAL A 150 -18.47 6.29 -6.37
N LYS A 151 -19.57 7.06 -6.40
CA LYS A 151 -19.65 8.30 -7.19
C LYS A 151 -18.60 9.33 -6.79
N ILE A 152 -18.33 9.47 -5.48
CA ILE A 152 -17.28 10.38 -4.99
C ILE A 152 -15.89 9.84 -5.31
N LEU A 153 -15.67 8.53 -5.16
CA LEU A 153 -14.38 7.89 -5.48
C LEU A 153 -14.02 8.04 -6.96
N VAL A 154 -15.00 7.97 -7.85
CA VAL A 154 -14.82 8.26 -9.28
C VAL A 154 -14.35 9.70 -9.50
N GLN A 155 -14.97 10.70 -8.85
CA GLN A 155 -14.57 12.10 -8.96
C GLN A 155 -13.17 12.32 -8.37
N GLN A 156 -12.87 11.71 -7.20
CA GLN A 156 -11.55 11.77 -6.58
C GLN A 156 -10.48 11.17 -7.50
N SER A 157 -10.78 10.05 -8.16
CA SER A 157 -9.88 9.38 -9.10
C SER A 157 -9.58 10.24 -10.32
N LEU A 158 -10.59 10.85 -10.93
CA LEU A 158 -10.42 11.76 -12.06
C LEU A 158 -9.57 12.99 -11.67
N LEU A 159 -9.85 13.58 -10.50
CA LEU A 159 -9.06 14.69 -9.98
C LEU A 159 -7.59 14.31 -9.75
N GLN A 160 -7.33 13.15 -9.16
CA GLN A 160 -5.96 12.68 -8.92
C GLN A 160 -5.23 12.36 -10.25
N ALA A 161 -5.93 11.79 -11.24
CA ALA A 161 -5.39 11.55 -12.58
C ALA A 161 -5.00 12.88 -13.27
N GLU A 162 -5.88 13.88 -13.21
CA GLU A 162 -5.62 15.24 -13.72
C GLU A 162 -4.39 15.89 -13.06
N MET A 163 -4.18 15.64 -11.77
CA MET A 163 -3.01 16.13 -11.03
C MET A 163 -1.70 15.39 -11.34
N GLY A 164 -1.74 14.35 -12.18
CA GLY A 164 -0.57 13.60 -12.65
C GLY A 164 -0.26 12.33 -11.83
N CYS A 165 -1.28 11.69 -11.25
CA CYS A 165 -1.13 10.37 -10.64
C CYS A 165 -0.88 9.31 -11.73
N ASP A 166 0.08 8.43 -11.51
CA ASP A 166 0.39 7.31 -12.42
C ASP A 166 -0.37 6.03 -12.03
N VAL A 167 -0.61 5.83 -10.72
CA VAL A 167 -1.29 4.64 -10.18
C VAL A 167 -2.34 5.06 -9.16
N LEU A 168 -3.59 4.88 -9.48
CA LEU A 168 -4.70 5.05 -8.54
C LEU A 168 -4.92 3.76 -7.77
N ALA A 169 -4.99 3.85 -6.44
CA ALA A 169 -5.07 2.69 -5.57
C ALA A 169 -6.31 2.73 -4.64
N PRO A 170 -7.51 2.37 -5.16
CA PRO A 170 -8.72 2.35 -4.38
C PRO A 170 -8.65 1.38 -3.20
N SER A 171 -8.73 1.91 -1.98
CA SER A 171 -8.59 1.14 -0.74
C SER A 171 -9.84 1.12 0.13
N ASP A 172 -10.94 1.61 -0.39
CA ASP A 172 -12.21 1.83 0.30
C ASP A 172 -13.02 0.54 0.52
N MET A 173 -12.88 -0.46 -0.36
CA MET A 173 -13.60 -1.74 -0.36
C MET A 173 -15.10 -1.62 -0.68
N MET A 174 -15.52 -0.61 -1.45
CA MET A 174 -16.90 -0.54 -1.95
C MET A 174 -17.07 -1.44 -3.18
N ASP A 175 -18.26 -2.05 -3.31
CA ASP A 175 -18.58 -2.93 -4.44
C ASP A 175 -18.65 -2.13 -5.76
N GLY A 176 -18.04 -2.65 -6.84
CA GLY A 176 -18.12 -2.08 -8.19
C GLY A 176 -17.24 -0.85 -8.43
N ARG A 177 -16.47 -0.40 -7.44
CA ARG A 177 -15.64 0.80 -7.51
C ARG A 177 -14.58 0.78 -8.61
N ILE A 178 -13.96 -0.37 -8.83
CA ILE A 178 -12.89 -0.50 -9.83
C ILE A 178 -13.46 -0.30 -11.24
N GLY A 179 -14.60 -0.93 -11.53
CA GLY A 179 -15.27 -0.82 -12.83
C GLY A 179 -15.76 0.60 -13.13
N GLU A 180 -16.32 1.29 -12.14
CA GLU A 180 -16.81 2.65 -12.34
C GLU A 180 -15.65 3.65 -12.50
N ILE A 181 -14.55 3.49 -11.72
CA ILE A 181 -13.34 4.31 -11.87
C ILE A 181 -12.71 4.06 -13.25
N ARG A 182 -12.52 2.79 -13.69
CA ARG A 182 -11.93 2.48 -15.00
C ARG A 182 -12.72 3.09 -16.14
N LYS A 183 -14.03 2.90 -16.15
CA LYS A 183 -14.93 3.51 -17.15
C LYS A 183 -14.80 5.04 -17.21
N ALA A 184 -14.70 5.68 -16.05
CA ALA A 184 -14.57 7.13 -15.98
C ALA A 184 -13.22 7.61 -16.51
N LEU A 185 -12.12 6.95 -16.15
CA LEU A 185 -10.78 7.25 -16.64
C LEU A 185 -10.73 7.13 -18.17
N ASP A 186 -11.24 6.05 -18.73
CA ASP A 186 -11.23 5.81 -20.19
C ASP A 186 -12.06 6.87 -20.94
N ARG A 187 -13.25 7.21 -20.44
CA ARG A 187 -14.11 8.28 -21.02
C ARG A 187 -13.41 9.65 -21.01
N ASN A 188 -12.55 9.90 -20.01
CA ASN A 188 -11.81 11.15 -19.89
C ASN A 188 -10.38 11.06 -20.48
N LYS A 189 -10.06 9.99 -21.24
CA LYS A 189 -8.78 9.78 -21.94
C LYS A 189 -7.56 9.62 -21.01
N TYR A 190 -7.76 9.19 -19.78
CA TYR A 190 -6.70 8.78 -18.84
C TYR A 190 -6.39 7.28 -18.98
N ASN A 191 -6.19 6.83 -20.23
CA ASN A 191 -6.05 5.41 -20.57
C ASN A 191 -4.77 4.77 -19.98
N ASP A 192 -3.73 5.57 -19.74
CA ASP A 192 -2.42 5.11 -19.23
C ASP A 192 -2.35 5.10 -17.69
N VAL A 193 -3.36 5.62 -16.99
CA VAL A 193 -3.42 5.59 -15.53
C VAL A 193 -3.76 4.20 -15.07
N GLN A 194 -2.87 3.58 -14.30
CA GLN A 194 -3.04 2.22 -13.78
C GLN A 194 -4.01 2.20 -12.58
N LEU A 195 -4.79 1.11 -12.48
CA LEU A 195 -5.61 0.81 -11.31
C LEU A 195 -5.01 -0.33 -10.49
N LEU A 196 -4.56 -0.01 -9.28
CA LEU A 196 -4.13 -0.96 -8.29
C LEU A 196 -5.25 -1.16 -7.27
N SER A 197 -6.02 -2.23 -7.40
CA SER A 197 -7.07 -2.49 -6.42
C SER A 197 -6.52 -3.05 -5.12
N TYR A 198 -6.91 -2.46 -3.99
CA TYR A 198 -6.80 -3.12 -2.69
C TYR A 198 -7.86 -4.22 -2.59
N ALA A 199 -7.84 -5.15 -3.54
CA ALA A 199 -8.84 -6.22 -3.71
C ALA A 199 -8.98 -7.08 -2.44
N VAL A 200 -7.91 -7.19 -1.65
CA VAL A 200 -7.90 -7.99 -0.42
C VAL A 200 -7.43 -7.14 0.75
N LYS A 201 -8.37 -6.42 1.36
CA LYS A 201 -8.11 -5.61 2.55
C LYS A 201 -8.90 -6.16 3.74
N TYR A 202 -8.19 -6.76 4.68
CA TYR A 202 -8.78 -7.35 5.88
C TYR A 202 -9.04 -6.32 6.98
N ALA A 203 -10.09 -6.53 7.78
CA ALA A 203 -10.38 -5.78 9.02
C ALA A 203 -9.36 -6.16 10.10
N SER A 204 -8.13 -5.68 9.95
CA SER A 204 -6.96 -6.13 10.71
C SER A 204 -6.68 -5.26 11.93
N ASN A 205 -6.12 -5.89 12.97
CA ASN A 205 -5.61 -5.23 14.17
C ASN A 205 -4.21 -4.60 13.97
N PHE A 206 -3.56 -4.81 12.82
CA PHE A 206 -2.24 -4.27 12.50
C PHE A 206 -2.26 -2.82 11.97
N TYR A 207 -3.42 -2.15 11.88
CA TYR A 207 -3.54 -0.78 11.34
C TYR A 207 -3.35 0.33 12.38
N GLY A 208 -3.15 0.00 13.66
CA GLY A 208 -3.09 1.00 14.74
C GLY A 208 -2.16 2.18 14.46
N PRO A 209 -0.86 1.97 14.13
CA PRO A 209 0.07 3.06 13.87
C PRO A 209 -0.25 3.89 12.61
N PHE A 210 -0.86 3.30 11.57
CA PHE A 210 -1.30 4.04 10.38
C PHE A 210 -2.41 5.06 10.74
N ARG A 211 -3.36 4.68 11.59
CA ARG A 211 -4.42 5.59 12.06
C ARG A 211 -3.85 6.80 12.79
N ASP A 212 -2.77 6.62 13.54
CA ASP A 212 -2.01 7.73 14.13
C ASP A 212 -1.38 8.59 13.03
N ALA A 213 -0.74 7.98 12.04
CA ALA A 213 -0.03 8.67 10.95
C ALA A 213 -0.94 9.59 10.12
N VAL A 214 -2.17 9.14 9.79
CA VAL A 214 -3.16 9.93 9.01
C VAL A 214 -4.12 10.74 9.89
N GLY A 215 -3.94 10.71 11.23
CA GLY A 215 -4.78 11.46 12.16
C GLY A 215 -6.23 10.98 12.22
N SER A 216 -6.48 9.68 12.03
CA SER A 216 -7.82 9.07 12.08
C SER A 216 -8.08 8.25 13.35
N LYS A 217 -7.08 8.13 14.25
CA LYS A 217 -7.18 7.29 15.45
C LYS A 217 -8.33 7.71 16.37
N SER A 218 -8.59 9.02 16.51
CA SER A 218 -9.67 9.57 17.34
C SER A 218 -10.99 9.76 16.59
N SER A 219 -10.99 9.60 15.26
CA SER A 219 -12.15 9.90 14.42
C SER A 219 -13.00 8.65 14.14
N LEU A 220 -12.41 7.45 14.15
CA LEU A 220 -13.13 6.24 13.76
C LEU A 220 -14.24 5.90 14.76
N LYS A 221 -15.49 6.00 14.33
CA LYS A 221 -16.68 5.60 15.06
C LYS A 221 -17.03 4.15 14.71
N GLY A 222 -17.00 3.24 15.68
CA GLY A 222 -17.29 1.82 15.47
C GLY A 222 -16.11 1.05 14.84
N ASN A 223 -16.39 0.22 13.83
CA ASN A 223 -15.39 -0.61 13.14
C ASN A 223 -15.65 -0.64 11.64
N LYS A 224 -14.71 -1.20 10.87
CA LYS A 224 -14.78 -1.28 9.40
C LYS A 224 -15.18 -2.68 8.88
N LYS A 225 -15.70 -3.57 9.76
CA LYS A 225 -16.00 -4.98 9.41
C LYS A 225 -17.17 -5.15 8.44
N SER A 226 -17.99 -4.10 8.22
CA SER A 226 -19.09 -4.15 7.27
C SER A 226 -18.65 -4.04 5.80
N TYR A 227 -17.37 -3.69 5.54
CA TYR A 227 -16.83 -3.57 4.19
C TYR A 227 -15.37 -4.02 4.05
N GLN A 228 -14.60 -4.14 5.12
CA GLN A 228 -13.31 -4.83 5.10
C GLN A 228 -13.51 -6.29 5.42
N MET A 229 -12.77 -7.17 4.75
CA MET A 229 -12.90 -8.62 4.84
C MET A 229 -12.63 -9.15 6.25
N ASP A 230 -13.30 -10.22 6.63
CA ASP A 230 -13.00 -10.95 7.86
C ASP A 230 -11.65 -11.69 7.71
N PHE A 231 -10.77 -11.53 8.69
CA PHE A 231 -9.46 -12.18 8.68
C PHE A 231 -9.51 -13.72 8.78
N CYS A 232 -10.67 -14.31 9.04
CA CYS A 232 -10.89 -15.75 9.01
C CYS A 232 -11.14 -16.31 7.60
N ASN A 233 -11.38 -15.42 6.59
CA ASN A 233 -11.81 -15.83 5.26
C ASN A 233 -10.65 -15.83 4.26
N SER A 234 -10.52 -16.92 3.48
CA SER A 234 -9.57 -17.03 2.37
C SER A 234 -10.26 -17.05 1.00
N ASP A 235 -11.38 -17.78 0.88
CA ASP A 235 -12.09 -17.94 -0.40
C ASP A 235 -12.77 -16.64 -0.85
N GLU A 236 -13.19 -15.80 0.08
CA GLU A 236 -13.69 -14.45 -0.17
C GLU A 236 -12.65 -13.61 -0.93
N ALA A 237 -11.37 -13.66 -0.51
CA ALA A 237 -10.29 -12.97 -1.20
C ALA A 237 -10.16 -13.34 -2.68
N ILE A 238 -10.37 -14.61 -3.00
CA ILE A 238 -10.31 -15.11 -4.37
C ILE A 238 -11.49 -14.57 -5.20
N ARG A 239 -12.65 -14.42 -4.59
CA ARG A 239 -13.85 -13.86 -5.25
C ARG A 239 -13.69 -12.36 -5.49
N GLU A 240 -13.23 -11.60 -4.50
CA GLU A 240 -12.97 -10.16 -4.61
C GLU A 240 -11.95 -9.87 -5.73
N VAL A 241 -10.83 -10.58 -5.74
CA VAL A 241 -9.81 -10.44 -6.79
C VAL A 241 -10.39 -10.75 -8.18
N ALA A 242 -11.22 -11.80 -8.31
CA ALA A 242 -11.83 -12.14 -9.58
C ALA A 242 -12.77 -11.04 -10.10
N LEU A 243 -13.53 -10.39 -9.22
CA LEU A 243 -14.40 -9.28 -9.54
C LEU A 243 -13.59 -8.06 -9.97
N ASP A 244 -12.60 -7.65 -9.19
CA ASP A 244 -11.78 -6.48 -9.49
C ASP A 244 -10.97 -6.62 -10.80
N ILE A 245 -10.47 -7.83 -11.11
CA ILE A 245 -9.84 -8.12 -12.40
C ILE A 245 -10.86 -7.94 -13.54
N LYS A 246 -12.07 -8.48 -13.40
CA LYS A 246 -13.14 -8.34 -14.40
C LYS A 246 -13.57 -6.88 -14.57
N GLU A 247 -13.49 -6.10 -13.54
CA GLU A 247 -13.78 -4.66 -13.51
C GLU A 247 -12.67 -3.79 -14.13
N GLY A 248 -11.49 -4.36 -14.38
CA GLY A 248 -10.38 -3.67 -15.06
C GLY A 248 -9.23 -3.25 -14.15
N ALA A 249 -9.01 -3.93 -13.02
CA ALA A 249 -7.79 -3.74 -12.23
C ALA A 249 -6.56 -4.24 -13.01
N ASP A 250 -5.52 -3.42 -13.08
CA ASP A 250 -4.21 -3.78 -13.66
C ASP A 250 -3.36 -4.58 -12.66
N ILE A 251 -3.53 -4.27 -11.37
CA ILE A 251 -2.76 -4.80 -10.26
C ILE A 251 -3.71 -5.04 -9.09
N VAL A 252 -3.46 -6.09 -8.31
CA VAL A 252 -4.20 -6.35 -7.07
C VAL A 252 -3.27 -6.33 -5.87
N MET A 253 -3.77 -5.88 -4.72
CA MET A 253 -2.98 -5.77 -3.49
C MET A 253 -3.63 -6.56 -2.35
N VAL A 254 -2.77 -7.23 -1.56
CA VAL A 254 -3.12 -7.87 -0.29
C VAL A 254 -2.64 -6.99 0.87
N LYS A 255 -3.55 -6.63 1.77
CA LYS A 255 -3.31 -5.76 2.93
C LYS A 255 -4.08 -6.24 4.17
N PRO A 256 -3.38 -6.46 5.30
CA PRO A 256 -1.93 -6.53 5.49
C PRO A 256 -1.26 -7.64 4.69
N GLY A 257 0.08 -7.66 4.68
CA GLY A 257 0.84 -8.63 3.89
C GLY A 257 1.34 -9.83 4.68
N MET A 258 2.09 -9.63 5.79
CA MET A 258 2.78 -10.73 6.50
C MET A 258 1.84 -11.81 7.05
N PRO A 259 0.69 -11.50 7.66
CA PRO A 259 -0.23 -12.55 8.14
C PRO A 259 -0.97 -13.29 7.03
N TYR A 260 -0.87 -12.82 5.77
CA TYR A 260 -1.67 -13.29 4.62
C TYR A 260 -0.80 -13.73 3.44
N LEU A 261 0.38 -14.32 3.72
CA LEU A 261 1.27 -14.88 2.68
C LEU A 261 0.62 -16.04 1.91
N ASP A 262 -0.23 -16.81 2.54
CA ASP A 262 -1.06 -17.85 1.95
C ASP A 262 -2.03 -17.28 0.90
N ILE A 263 -2.64 -16.14 1.20
CA ILE A 263 -3.55 -15.43 0.29
C ILE A 263 -2.79 -14.88 -0.92
N ILE A 264 -1.62 -14.24 -0.71
CA ILE A 264 -0.75 -13.78 -1.80
C ILE A 264 -0.40 -14.96 -2.73
N ARG A 265 0.00 -16.10 -2.16
CA ARG A 265 0.34 -17.31 -2.93
C ARG A 265 -0.86 -17.83 -3.70
N SER A 266 -2.04 -17.90 -3.08
CA SER A 266 -3.27 -18.40 -3.70
C SER A 266 -3.69 -17.53 -4.88
N ILE A 267 -3.68 -16.21 -4.72
CA ILE A 267 -3.98 -15.25 -5.80
C ILE A 267 -2.98 -15.39 -6.95
N LYS A 268 -1.68 -15.38 -6.65
CA LYS A 268 -0.63 -15.48 -7.67
C LYS A 268 -0.72 -16.76 -8.48
N ASN A 269 -1.03 -17.87 -7.83
CA ASN A 269 -1.19 -19.16 -8.52
C ASN A 269 -2.43 -19.18 -9.42
N LYS A 270 -3.53 -18.59 -8.97
CA LYS A 270 -4.83 -18.67 -9.66
C LYS A 270 -4.94 -17.69 -10.83
N PHE A 271 -4.57 -16.41 -10.64
CA PHE A 271 -4.90 -15.35 -11.61
C PHE A 271 -3.72 -14.91 -12.50
N LYS A 272 -2.47 -15.19 -12.12
CA LYS A 272 -1.26 -14.77 -12.87
C LYS A 272 -1.16 -13.24 -13.11
N ILE A 273 -1.95 -12.43 -12.40
CA ILE A 273 -1.90 -10.97 -12.40
C ILE A 273 -0.72 -10.47 -11.55
N PRO A 274 -0.22 -9.25 -11.74
CA PRO A 274 0.68 -8.63 -10.78
C PRO A 274 0.01 -8.51 -9.39
N VAL A 275 0.67 -9.05 -8.36
CA VAL A 275 0.20 -9.01 -6.96
C VAL A 275 1.14 -8.14 -6.17
N PHE A 276 0.63 -7.08 -5.55
CA PHE A 276 1.39 -6.27 -4.61
C PHE A 276 1.00 -6.64 -3.17
N ALA A 277 1.89 -6.38 -2.23
CA ALA A 277 1.64 -6.59 -0.81
C ALA A 277 1.93 -5.31 -0.03
N TYR A 278 1.16 -5.05 1.03
CA TYR A 278 1.43 -3.94 1.93
C TYR A 278 1.96 -4.48 3.26
N GLN A 279 3.24 -4.24 3.54
CA GLN A 279 3.78 -4.38 4.90
C GLN A 279 3.30 -3.19 5.72
N VAL A 280 2.20 -3.37 6.46
CA VAL A 280 1.49 -2.28 7.11
C VAL A 280 2.23 -1.75 8.36
N SER A 281 1.75 -0.63 8.87
CA SER A 281 2.38 0.11 9.98
C SER A 281 2.57 -0.71 11.25
N GLY A 282 1.66 -1.61 11.58
CA GLY A 282 1.78 -2.51 12.73
C GLY A 282 2.89 -3.54 12.53
N GLU A 283 2.99 -4.14 11.36
CA GLU A 283 4.05 -5.08 10.99
C GLU A 283 5.42 -4.40 11.03
N TYR A 284 5.52 -3.21 10.42
CA TYR A 284 6.72 -2.38 10.47
C TYR A 284 7.14 -2.06 11.91
N SER A 285 6.20 -1.56 12.72
CA SER A 285 6.49 -1.13 14.09
C SER A 285 6.89 -2.29 15.00
N LEU A 286 6.29 -3.48 14.82
CA LEU A 286 6.68 -4.69 15.54
C LEU A 286 8.11 -5.11 15.22
N ILE A 287 8.49 -5.15 13.93
CA ILE A 287 9.86 -5.48 13.52
C ILE A 287 10.84 -4.44 14.07
N LYS A 288 10.56 -3.14 13.91
CA LYS A 288 11.43 -2.06 14.44
C LYS A 288 11.62 -2.16 15.94
N LYS A 289 10.56 -2.33 16.70
CA LYS A 289 10.63 -2.47 18.16
C LYS A 289 11.30 -3.77 18.58
N GLY A 290 11.07 -4.87 17.86
CA GLY A 290 11.76 -6.14 18.08
C GLY A 290 13.28 -6.01 17.92
N ILE A 291 13.73 -5.25 16.91
CA ILE A 291 15.15 -4.94 16.69
C ILE A 291 15.70 -4.02 17.81
N GLN A 292 14.98 -2.94 18.13
CA GLN A 292 15.41 -1.99 19.19
C GLN A 292 15.55 -2.66 20.55
N ASN A 293 14.67 -3.62 20.86
CA ASN A 293 14.70 -4.39 22.11
C ASN A 293 15.57 -5.66 22.03
N LYS A 294 16.33 -5.86 20.94
CA LYS A 294 17.21 -7.03 20.73
C LYS A 294 16.50 -8.39 20.77
N ILE A 295 15.19 -8.43 20.51
CA ILE A 295 14.41 -9.68 20.40
C ILE A 295 14.71 -10.37 19.07
N ILE A 296 14.88 -9.58 17.99
CA ILE A 296 15.27 -10.02 16.65
C ILE A 296 16.41 -9.15 16.13
N ASN A 297 17.18 -9.64 15.16
CA ASN A 297 18.24 -8.86 14.54
C ASN A 297 17.74 -8.11 13.27
N THR A 298 18.58 -7.21 12.73
CA THR A 298 18.25 -6.37 11.57
C THR A 298 17.96 -7.16 10.28
N ASN A 299 18.45 -8.40 10.16
CA ASN A 299 18.21 -9.24 9.00
C ASN A 299 16.74 -9.68 8.91
N ALA A 300 15.98 -9.61 10.01
CA ALA A 300 14.54 -9.86 10.02
C ALA A 300 13.77 -8.94 9.06
N ILE A 301 14.31 -7.74 8.76
CA ILE A 301 13.72 -6.85 7.74
C ILE A 301 13.78 -7.53 6.37
N ILE A 302 14.97 -7.98 5.95
CA ILE A 302 15.15 -8.65 4.64
C ILE A 302 14.32 -9.94 4.60
N GLU A 303 14.38 -10.74 5.66
CA GLU A 303 13.63 -12.00 5.75
C GLU A 303 12.12 -11.78 5.58
N SER A 304 11.56 -10.75 6.24
CA SER A 304 10.15 -10.40 6.09
C SER A 304 9.79 -9.98 4.66
N LEU A 305 10.65 -9.19 3.99
CA LEU A 305 10.40 -8.74 2.61
C LEU A 305 10.57 -9.89 1.61
N VAL A 306 11.58 -10.76 1.79
CA VAL A 306 11.75 -11.96 0.95
C VAL A 306 10.57 -12.93 1.14
N SER A 307 9.93 -12.98 2.30
CA SER A 307 8.74 -13.82 2.50
C SER A 307 7.58 -13.43 1.58
N PHE A 308 7.39 -12.14 1.31
CA PHE A 308 6.42 -11.66 0.31
C PHE A 308 6.79 -12.10 -1.11
N LYS A 309 8.07 -11.98 -1.48
CA LYS A 309 8.56 -12.44 -2.79
C LYS A 309 8.35 -13.94 -2.97
N ARG A 310 8.69 -14.73 -1.94
CA ARG A 310 8.48 -16.18 -1.92
C ARG A 310 7.00 -16.54 -2.01
N ALA A 311 6.10 -15.75 -1.43
CA ALA A 311 4.66 -15.91 -1.59
C ALA A 311 4.18 -15.54 -3.01
N GLY A 312 4.95 -14.75 -3.78
CA GLY A 312 4.63 -14.40 -5.16
C GLY A 312 4.30 -12.93 -5.39
N ALA A 313 4.53 -12.05 -4.40
CA ALA A 313 4.36 -10.62 -4.58
C ALA A 313 5.36 -10.06 -5.61
N ASN A 314 4.86 -9.23 -6.53
CA ASN A 314 5.68 -8.51 -7.50
C ASN A 314 6.34 -7.30 -6.85
N ALA A 315 5.58 -6.52 -6.06
CA ALA A 315 6.11 -5.37 -5.33
C ALA A 315 5.53 -5.28 -3.91
N ILE A 316 6.21 -4.51 -3.05
CA ILE A 316 5.91 -4.40 -1.63
C ILE A 316 5.90 -2.93 -1.23
N VAL A 317 4.75 -2.45 -0.74
CA VAL A 317 4.69 -1.16 -0.05
C VAL A 317 5.26 -1.35 1.35
N THR A 318 6.36 -0.70 1.66
CA THR A 318 7.03 -0.84 2.96
C THR A 318 7.71 0.44 3.43
N TYR A 319 7.59 0.74 4.71
CA TYR A 319 8.29 1.86 5.36
C TYR A 319 9.80 1.60 5.49
N PHE A 320 10.26 0.37 5.29
CA PHE A 320 11.68 0.02 5.26
C PHE A 320 12.36 0.35 3.92
N ALA A 321 11.64 0.75 2.88
CA ALA A 321 12.16 0.88 1.52
C ALA A 321 13.50 1.62 1.45
N ASN A 322 13.60 2.85 1.98
CA ASN A 322 14.85 3.63 1.98
C ASN A 322 15.96 3.08 2.90
N GLU A 323 15.61 2.26 3.90
CA GLU A 323 16.59 1.65 4.81
C GLU A 323 17.21 0.42 4.19
N ILE A 324 16.38 -0.39 3.52
CA ILE A 324 16.79 -1.69 3.01
C ILE A 324 17.42 -1.61 1.62
N ALA A 325 17.04 -0.64 0.80
CA ALA A 325 17.54 -0.47 -0.57
C ALA A 325 19.09 -0.50 -0.63
N LYS A 326 19.76 0.10 0.34
CA LYS A 326 21.22 0.11 0.43
C LYS A 326 21.88 -1.24 0.75
N LYS A 327 21.08 -2.26 1.10
CA LYS A 327 21.55 -3.59 1.54
C LYS A 327 21.22 -4.71 0.56
N ILE A 328 20.41 -4.42 -0.45
CA ILE A 328 19.90 -5.41 -1.41
C ILE A 328 20.35 -5.15 -2.85
N ASP A 329 21.11 -4.07 -3.09
CA ASP A 329 21.77 -3.76 -4.36
C ASP A 329 23.12 -4.50 -4.49
#